data_c69d3225f962a2b1961bff8c962b010a
#
_entry.id   c69d3225f962a2b1961bff8c962b010a
#
_cell.length_a   1.000
_cell.length_b   1.000
_cell.length_c   1.000
_cell.angle_alpha   90.00
_cell.angle_beta   90.00
_cell.angle_gamma   90.00
#
_symmetry.space_group_name_H-M   'P 1'
#
loop_
_entity.id
_entity.type
_entity.pdbx_description
1 polymer ?
#
loop_
_entity_poly.entity_id
_entity_poly.type
_entity_poly.pdbx_seq_one_letter_code
_entity_poly.pdbx_strand_id
1 'polypeptide(L)'
;FFSSINYKKEEFESKQTEFFKELGLDRAFGLDLLNKKKDEFDFLNRSMSSEHEVVFASISKTISPKKILEIGTHDGNNAFLLSKIFCNSEITTIDLPDDHDDFKNFYGRKDNLERFITNRDRRLKDLNNLKFIKMNSLNLINHKEKYDLIWVDGAHGYPVGCIDLINSIKILNPNGIIICDDIWKNNENKSERLYDSRAYFQTIEVLKNEKIINSKFLYKRLEARFNSSKQYRKYLAFIKKNDN
;
A
#
# COMPACT_ATOMS: atom_id res chain seq x y z
N PHE A 1 10.57 16.47 -26.58
CA PHE A 1 10.34 17.87 -26.16
C PHE A 1 9.39 17.81 -24.97
N PHE A 2 9.95 17.66 -23.76
CA PHE A 2 9.18 17.88 -22.54
C PHE A 2 9.14 19.39 -22.32
N SER A 3 7.98 20.00 -22.56
CA SER A 3 7.73 21.37 -22.13
C SER A 3 7.95 21.39 -20.62
N SER A 4 8.80 22.29 -20.16
CA SER A 4 9.09 22.58 -18.76
C SER A 4 7.81 22.99 -18.04
N ILE A 5 7.04 22.00 -17.61
CA ILE A 5 6.03 22.24 -16.59
C ILE A 5 6.84 22.63 -15.35
N ASN A 6 6.53 23.78 -14.76
CA ASN A 6 7.11 24.27 -13.51
C ASN A 6 6.79 23.29 -12.37
N TYR A 7 7.47 22.14 -12.36
CA TYR A 7 7.39 21.19 -11.26
C TYR A 7 8.27 21.72 -10.13
N LYS A 8 7.63 22.09 -9.05
CA LYS A 8 8.29 22.54 -7.82
C LYS A 8 8.19 21.41 -6.79
N LYS A 9 9.26 20.63 -6.67
CA LYS A 9 9.33 19.50 -5.72
C LYS A 9 8.99 19.93 -4.30
N GLU A 10 9.47 21.09 -3.90
CA GLU A 10 9.27 21.68 -2.58
C GLU A 10 7.78 21.91 -2.26
N GLU A 11 6.97 22.28 -3.27
CA GLU A 11 5.53 22.44 -3.07
C GLU A 11 4.83 21.11 -2.80
N PHE A 12 5.26 20.03 -3.48
CA PHE A 12 4.73 18.68 -3.24
C PHE A 12 5.17 18.14 -1.89
N GLU A 13 6.42 18.36 -1.48
CA GLU A 13 6.96 17.96 -0.18
C GLU A 13 6.26 18.71 0.95
N SER A 14 6.02 20.02 0.79
CA SER A 14 5.29 20.82 1.76
C SER A 14 3.86 20.32 1.93
N LYS A 15 3.12 20.13 0.82
CA LYS A 15 1.75 19.58 0.87
C LYS A 15 1.72 18.17 1.46
N GLN A 16 2.67 17.33 1.11
CA GLN A 16 2.75 15.98 1.68
C GLN A 16 2.95 16.03 3.19
N THR A 17 3.84 16.91 3.67
CA THR A 17 4.08 17.12 5.10
C THR A 17 2.83 17.62 5.81
N GLU A 18 2.07 18.52 5.19
CA GLU A 18 0.78 18.99 5.70
C GLU A 18 -0.24 17.85 5.80
N PHE A 19 -0.34 16.99 4.77
CA PHE A 19 -1.22 15.83 4.81
C PHE A 19 -0.87 14.86 5.94
N PHE A 20 0.42 14.61 6.18
CA PHE A 20 0.86 13.80 7.32
C PHE A 20 0.42 14.43 8.64
N LYS A 21 0.63 15.74 8.82
CA LYS A 21 0.23 16.48 10.03
C LYS A 21 -1.28 16.39 10.27
N GLU A 22 -2.11 16.52 9.23
CA GLU A 22 -3.56 16.39 9.34
C GLU A 22 -4.02 14.98 9.77
N LEU A 23 -3.18 13.95 9.52
CA LEU A 23 -3.38 12.58 9.97
C LEU A 23 -2.82 12.32 11.38
N GLY A 24 -2.18 13.30 12.00
CA GLY A 24 -1.45 13.13 13.27
C GLY A 24 -0.14 12.35 13.11
N LEU A 25 0.42 12.32 11.89
CA LEU A 25 1.67 11.64 11.56
C LEU A 25 2.83 12.63 11.44
N ASP A 26 4.03 12.14 11.75
CA ASP A 26 5.28 12.89 11.65
C ASP A 26 6.12 12.39 10.48
N ARG A 27 6.03 13.08 9.32
CA ARG A 27 6.76 12.71 8.12
C ARG A 27 8.28 12.76 8.30
N ALA A 28 8.79 13.77 9.05
CA ALA A 28 10.22 13.92 9.29
C ALA A 28 10.77 12.74 10.10
N PHE A 29 10.03 12.32 11.13
CA PHE A 29 10.37 11.09 11.88
C PHE A 29 10.39 9.86 10.97
N GLY A 30 9.38 9.70 10.10
CA GLY A 30 9.32 8.57 9.17
C GLY A 30 10.54 8.50 8.26
N LEU A 31 10.93 9.63 7.67
CA LEU A 31 12.12 9.75 6.83
C LEU A 31 13.42 9.46 7.59
N ASP A 32 13.56 9.98 8.82
CA ASP A 32 14.73 9.73 9.67
C ASP A 32 14.87 8.25 10.06
N LEU A 33 13.75 7.61 10.44
CA LEU A 33 13.73 6.18 10.77
C LEU A 33 14.18 5.32 9.58
N LEU A 34 13.63 5.57 8.38
CA LEU A 34 14.01 4.84 7.17
C LEU A 34 15.45 5.09 6.79
N ASN A 35 15.94 6.31 6.94
CA ASN A 35 17.33 6.65 6.64
C ASN A 35 18.31 5.98 7.61
N LYS A 36 17.98 5.86 8.89
CA LYS A 36 18.76 5.12 9.88
C LYS A 36 18.83 3.62 9.59
N LYS A 37 17.80 3.07 8.96
CA LYS A 37 17.69 1.66 8.59
C LYS A 37 18.00 1.37 7.12
N LYS A 38 18.56 2.32 6.38
CA LYS A 38 18.80 2.21 4.94
C LYS A 38 19.59 0.97 4.53
N ASP A 39 20.54 0.55 5.37
CA ASP A 39 21.39 -0.61 5.10
C ASP A 39 20.64 -1.94 5.28
N GLU A 40 19.54 -1.94 6.06
CA GLU A 40 18.61 -3.07 6.18
C GLU A 40 17.63 -3.13 4.98
N PHE A 41 17.42 -2.00 4.30
CA PHE A 41 16.44 -1.82 3.23
C PHE A 41 17.12 -1.39 1.93
N ASP A 42 17.88 -2.28 1.31
CA ASP A 42 18.60 -2.01 0.05
C ASP A 42 17.68 -1.54 -1.10
N PHE A 43 16.40 -1.92 -1.04
CA PHE A 43 15.37 -1.52 -1.99
C PHE A 43 14.90 -0.06 -1.85
N LEU A 44 15.09 0.59 -0.69
CA LEU A 44 14.76 2.01 -0.49
C LEU A 44 15.64 2.96 -1.31
N ASN A 45 16.83 2.52 -1.70
CA ASN A 45 17.74 3.30 -2.55
C ASN A 45 17.32 3.34 -4.03
N ARG A 46 16.20 2.73 -4.39
CA ARG A 46 15.70 2.71 -5.78
C ARG A 46 15.03 4.02 -6.13
N SER A 47 15.23 4.42 -7.38
CA SER A 47 14.62 5.62 -7.99
C SER A 47 13.08 5.62 -8.03
N MET A 48 12.43 4.66 -7.39
CA MET A 48 10.99 4.44 -7.35
C MET A 48 10.43 4.46 -5.92
N SER A 49 11.16 5.05 -4.97
CA SER A 49 10.67 5.16 -3.58
C SER A 49 9.24 5.67 -3.52
N SER A 50 8.43 5.02 -2.71
CA SER A 50 7.02 5.39 -2.52
C SER A 50 6.80 5.90 -1.11
N GLU A 51 5.97 6.91 -0.96
CA GLU A 51 5.67 7.52 0.35
C GLU A 51 4.96 6.55 1.32
N HIS A 52 4.49 5.36 0.87
CA HIS A 52 3.92 4.37 1.80
C HIS A 52 4.95 3.92 2.85
N GLU A 53 6.22 3.80 2.47
CA GLU A 53 7.30 3.46 3.39
C GLU A 53 7.42 4.49 4.52
N VAL A 54 7.33 5.78 4.15
CA VAL A 54 7.35 6.90 5.12
C VAL A 54 6.08 6.90 5.98
N VAL A 55 4.92 6.55 5.40
CA VAL A 55 3.66 6.42 6.14
C VAL A 55 3.78 5.34 7.22
N PHE A 56 4.26 4.13 6.88
CA PHE A 56 4.46 3.07 7.88
C PHE A 56 5.44 3.46 8.97
N ALA A 57 6.58 4.04 8.59
CA ALA A 57 7.57 4.51 9.54
C ALA A 57 6.98 5.60 10.47
N SER A 58 6.17 6.51 9.94
CA SER A 58 5.50 7.53 10.75
C SER A 58 4.41 6.97 11.67
N ILE A 59 3.65 5.98 11.19
CA ILE A 59 2.63 5.27 11.98
C ILE A 59 3.27 4.60 13.19
N SER A 60 4.45 4.01 13.06
CA SER A 60 5.13 3.30 14.16
C SER A 60 5.48 4.19 15.36
N LYS A 61 5.49 5.52 15.18
CA LYS A 61 5.65 6.48 16.27
C LYS A 61 4.36 6.66 17.09
N THR A 62 3.21 6.54 16.45
CA THR A 62 1.91 6.94 17.03
C THR A 62 1.06 5.77 17.48
N ILE A 63 1.18 4.62 16.82
CA ILE A 63 0.45 3.40 17.17
C ILE A 63 1.37 2.19 17.17
N SER A 64 1.00 1.21 17.99
CA SER A 64 1.66 -0.11 18.06
C SER A 64 0.62 -1.17 17.66
N PRO A 65 0.42 -1.40 16.35
CA PRO A 65 -0.53 -2.38 15.89
C PRO A 65 -0.11 -3.78 16.38
N LYS A 66 -1.05 -4.55 16.92
CA LYS A 66 -0.80 -5.94 17.35
C LYS A 66 -0.81 -6.87 16.14
N LYS A 67 -1.76 -6.66 15.24
CA LYS A 67 -1.96 -7.47 14.04
C LYS A 67 -1.99 -6.62 12.78
N ILE A 68 -1.18 -7.00 11.81
CA ILE A 68 -1.05 -6.33 10.52
C ILE A 68 -1.38 -7.33 9.41
N LEU A 69 -2.18 -6.90 8.43
CA LEU A 69 -2.45 -7.65 7.21
C LEU A 69 -1.87 -6.89 6.01
N GLU A 70 -1.19 -7.60 5.14
CA GLU A 70 -0.84 -7.16 3.80
C GLU A 70 -1.59 -8.00 2.76
N ILE A 71 -2.26 -7.34 1.82
CA ILE A 71 -2.89 -7.95 0.66
C ILE A 71 -2.03 -7.61 -0.56
N GLY A 72 -1.36 -8.62 -1.13
CA GLY A 72 -0.40 -8.48 -2.22
C GLY A 72 1.05 -8.52 -1.73
N THR A 73 1.56 -9.72 -1.45
CA THR A 73 2.95 -9.94 -1.01
C THR A 73 3.97 -9.61 -2.09
N HIS A 74 3.64 -9.90 -3.35
CA HIS A 74 4.50 -9.72 -4.50
C HIS A 74 5.91 -10.33 -4.28
N ASP A 75 6.97 -9.52 -4.31
CA ASP A 75 8.37 -9.96 -4.08
C ASP A 75 8.77 -9.97 -2.60
N GLY A 76 7.85 -9.66 -1.69
CA GLY A 76 8.04 -9.65 -0.23
C GLY A 76 8.79 -8.43 0.32
N ASN A 77 9.10 -7.42 -0.50
CA ASN A 77 9.84 -6.24 -0.03
C ASN A 77 9.05 -5.48 1.04
N ASN A 78 7.75 -5.25 0.80
CA ASN A 78 6.94 -4.50 1.75
C ASN A 78 6.62 -5.32 3.01
N ALA A 79 6.36 -6.63 2.88
CA ALA A 79 6.23 -7.54 4.01
C ALA A 79 7.48 -7.51 4.91
N PHE A 80 8.67 -7.52 4.31
CA PHE A 80 9.94 -7.38 5.01
C PHE A 80 10.03 -6.03 5.74
N LEU A 81 9.71 -4.94 5.06
CA LEU A 81 9.70 -3.59 5.64
C LEU A 81 8.77 -3.53 6.87
N LEU A 82 7.54 -4.01 6.73
CA LEU A 82 6.57 -4.06 7.84
C LEU A 82 7.10 -4.86 9.01
N SER A 83 7.72 -6.03 8.77
CA SER A 83 8.32 -6.88 9.80
C SER A 83 9.42 -6.16 10.58
N LYS A 84 10.23 -5.34 9.92
CA LYS A 84 11.32 -4.59 10.55
C LYS A 84 10.88 -3.31 11.25
N ILE A 85 9.85 -2.65 10.75
CA ILE A 85 9.27 -1.46 11.39
C ILE A 85 8.43 -1.86 12.62
N PHE A 86 7.62 -2.89 12.50
CA PHE A 86 6.68 -3.35 13.52
C PHE A 86 7.11 -4.69 14.13
N CYS A 87 8.32 -4.73 14.70
CA CYS A 87 8.96 -5.96 15.19
C CYS A 87 8.18 -6.70 16.29
N ASN A 88 7.27 -6.01 16.99
CA ASN A 88 6.41 -6.58 18.03
C ASN A 88 4.99 -6.92 17.54
N SER A 89 4.71 -6.81 16.25
CA SER A 89 3.41 -7.10 15.65
C SER A 89 3.39 -8.48 15.02
N GLU A 90 2.24 -9.14 15.02
CA GLU A 90 1.97 -10.32 14.19
C GLU A 90 1.58 -9.83 12.78
N ILE A 91 2.35 -10.20 11.79
CA ILE A 91 2.13 -9.78 10.40
C ILE A 91 1.68 -10.98 9.57
N THR A 92 0.55 -10.82 8.92
CA THR A 92 0.10 -11.76 7.88
C THR A 92 0.19 -11.08 6.53
N THR A 93 0.87 -11.71 5.59
CA THR A 93 0.89 -11.27 4.19
C THR A 93 0.29 -12.35 3.30
N ILE A 94 -0.55 -11.96 2.36
CA ILE A 94 -1.24 -12.89 1.45
C ILE A 94 -0.98 -12.54 -0.01
N ASP A 95 -0.84 -13.57 -0.83
CA ASP A 95 -0.81 -13.45 -2.29
C ASP A 95 -1.44 -14.72 -2.90
N LEU A 96 -1.79 -14.65 -4.18
CA LEU A 96 -2.28 -15.81 -4.92
C LEU A 96 -1.33 -17.00 -4.80
N PRO A 97 -1.84 -18.23 -4.85
CA PRO A 97 -1.00 -19.41 -4.96
C PRO A 97 -0.05 -19.32 -6.17
N ASP A 98 1.16 -19.85 -6.03
CA ASP A 98 2.20 -19.75 -7.06
C ASP A 98 1.81 -20.44 -8.38
N ASP A 99 0.89 -21.40 -8.31
CA ASP A 99 0.34 -22.11 -9.46
C ASP A 99 -0.89 -21.43 -10.09
N HIS A 100 -1.40 -20.36 -9.49
CA HIS A 100 -2.53 -19.59 -10.03
C HIS A 100 -2.13 -18.88 -11.32
N ASP A 101 -2.98 -18.91 -12.35
CA ASP A 101 -2.65 -18.35 -13.66
C ASP A 101 -2.40 -16.85 -13.63
N ASP A 102 -3.19 -16.09 -12.89
CA ASP A 102 -2.96 -14.65 -12.73
C ASP A 102 -1.63 -14.36 -12.02
N PHE A 103 -1.21 -15.22 -11.07
CA PHE A 103 0.10 -15.07 -10.44
C PHE A 103 1.24 -15.33 -11.43
N LYS A 104 1.18 -16.42 -12.21
CA LYS A 104 2.21 -16.78 -13.18
C LYS A 104 2.36 -15.77 -14.30
N ASN A 105 1.22 -15.27 -14.81
CA ASN A 105 1.18 -14.40 -15.98
C ASN A 105 1.35 -12.92 -15.64
N PHE A 106 1.52 -12.58 -14.38
CA PHE A 106 1.69 -11.20 -13.96
C PHE A 106 2.96 -10.58 -14.54
N TYR A 107 2.87 -9.29 -14.86
CA TYR A 107 3.99 -8.48 -15.33
C TYR A 107 5.23 -8.66 -14.44
N GLY A 108 6.36 -9.00 -15.08
CA GLY A 108 7.65 -9.20 -14.41
C GLY A 108 7.88 -10.60 -13.81
N ARG A 109 6.89 -11.50 -13.82
CA ARG A 109 7.04 -12.89 -13.33
C ARG A 109 7.17 -13.90 -14.45
N LYS A 110 6.47 -13.71 -15.57
CA LYS A 110 6.30 -14.68 -16.66
C LYS A 110 7.60 -15.34 -17.13
N ASP A 111 8.67 -14.56 -17.28
CA ASP A 111 9.94 -15.06 -17.83
C ASP A 111 10.92 -15.56 -16.76
N ASN A 112 10.63 -15.35 -15.46
CA ASN A 112 11.53 -15.65 -14.34
C ASN A 112 10.79 -16.10 -13.07
N LEU A 113 9.69 -16.84 -13.23
CA LEU A 113 8.79 -17.19 -12.12
C LEU A 113 9.50 -17.90 -10.96
N GLU A 114 10.28 -18.94 -11.28
CA GLU A 114 11.01 -19.71 -10.25
C GLU A 114 12.00 -18.85 -9.47
N ARG A 115 12.76 -18.01 -10.15
CA ARG A 115 13.67 -17.06 -9.51
C ARG A 115 12.93 -16.03 -8.65
N PHE A 116 11.77 -15.57 -9.12
CA PHE A 116 10.93 -14.65 -8.37
C PHE A 116 10.46 -15.28 -7.05
N ILE A 117 9.89 -16.50 -7.13
CA ILE A 117 9.43 -17.25 -5.95
C ILE A 117 10.58 -17.50 -4.98
N THR A 118 11.72 -18.01 -5.47
CA THR A 118 12.91 -18.28 -4.64
C THR A 118 13.40 -17.03 -3.91
N ASN A 119 13.44 -15.87 -4.58
CA ASN A 119 13.88 -14.62 -3.98
C ASN A 119 12.88 -14.10 -2.93
N ARG A 120 11.56 -14.18 -3.19
CA ARG A 120 10.52 -13.85 -2.24
C ARG A 120 10.64 -14.73 -0.98
N ASP A 121 10.67 -16.05 -1.18
CA ASP A 121 10.66 -17.01 -0.06
C ASP A 121 11.93 -16.86 0.78
N ARG A 122 13.10 -16.64 0.16
CA ARG A 122 14.36 -16.35 0.87
C ARG A 122 14.26 -15.06 1.70
N ARG A 123 13.60 -14.01 1.19
CA ARG A 123 13.43 -12.74 1.91
C ARG A 123 12.54 -12.88 3.14
N LEU A 124 11.51 -13.74 3.07
CA LEU A 124 10.53 -13.92 4.13
C LEU A 124 10.93 -14.97 5.17
N LYS A 125 11.88 -15.86 4.85
CA LYS A 125 12.19 -17.09 5.61
C LYS A 125 12.49 -16.87 7.09
N ASP A 126 13.27 -15.85 7.41
CA ASP A 126 13.81 -15.64 8.77
C ASP A 126 13.09 -14.53 9.54
N LEU A 127 11.84 -14.22 9.15
CA LEU A 127 11.02 -13.20 9.79
C LEU A 127 10.07 -13.86 10.81
N ASN A 128 10.48 -13.88 12.09
CA ASN A 128 9.78 -14.59 13.15
C ASN A 128 8.37 -14.03 13.47
N ASN A 129 8.10 -12.78 13.12
CA ASN A 129 6.83 -12.11 13.35
C ASN A 129 5.94 -12.04 12.10
N LEU A 130 6.31 -12.76 11.01
CA LEU A 130 5.61 -12.71 9.73
C LEU A 130 5.14 -14.11 9.30
N LYS A 131 3.90 -14.18 8.85
CA LYS A 131 3.29 -15.36 8.24
C LYS A 131 2.88 -15.04 6.80
N PHE A 132 3.45 -15.75 5.83
CA PHE A 132 3.02 -15.70 4.44
C PHE A 132 1.98 -16.79 4.16
N ILE A 133 0.85 -16.41 3.55
CA ILE A 133 -0.24 -17.34 3.21
C ILE A 133 -0.55 -17.19 1.71
N LYS A 134 -0.43 -18.29 0.98
CA LYS A 134 -0.85 -18.40 -0.42
C LYS A 134 -2.36 -18.54 -0.49
N MET A 135 -3.05 -17.43 -0.70
CA MET A 135 -4.51 -17.37 -0.66
C MET A 135 -5.03 -16.26 -1.57
N ASN A 136 -6.09 -16.55 -2.33
CA ASN A 136 -6.82 -15.50 -3.04
C ASN A 136 -7.50 -14.57 -2.02
N SER A 137 -7.28 -13.26 -2.13
CA SER A 137 -7.83 -12.24 -1.23
C SER A 137 -9.36 -12.22 -1.17
N LEU A 138 -10.04 -12.71 -2.21
CA LEU A 138 -11.51 -12.86 -2.21
C LEU A 138 -11.99 -13.75 -1.05
N ASN A 139 -11.18 -14.70 -0.57
CA ASN A 139 -11.50 -15.55 0.57
C ASN A 139 -11.53 -14.81 1.91
N LEU A 140 -11.05 -13.57 1.99
CA LEU A 140 -11.18 -12.71 3.16
C LEU A 140 -12.64 -12.42 3.54
N ILE A 141 -13.58 -12.64 2.63
CA ILE A 141 -15.03 -12.54 2.92
C ILE A 141 -15.44 -13.44 4.09
N ASN A 142 -14.78 -14.59 4.27
CA ASN A 142 -15.04 -15.54 5.34
C ASN A 142 -14.09 -15.39 6.55
N HIS A 143 -13.14 -14.44 6.47
CA HIS A 143 -12.13 -14.25 7.48
C HIS A 143 -12.72 -13.66 8.77
N LYS A 144 -12.35 -14.23 9.93
CA LYS A 144 -12.87 -13.81 11.24
C LYS A 144 -11.87 -12.99 12.04
N GLU A 145 -10.59 -13.17 11.76
CA GLU A 145 -9.54 -12.43 12.42
C GLU A 145 -9.62 -10.94 12.07
N LYS A 146 -9.25 -10.09 13.03
CA LYS A 146 -9.27 -8.64 12.90
C LYS A 146 -7.85 -8.11 12.95
N TYR A 147 -7.65 -6.96 12.29
CA TYR A 147 -6.34 -6.32 12.15
C TYR A 147 -6.39 -4.85 12.56
N ASP A 148 -5.27 -4.36 13.09
CA ASP A 148 -5.12 -2.97 13.50
C ASP A 148 -4.58 -2.09 12.37
N LEU A 149 -3.80 -2.69 11.47
CA LEU A 149 -3.27 -2.05 10.26
C LEU A 149 -3.43 -3.01 9.08
N ILE A 150 -4.00 -2.51 7.99
CA ILE A 150 -4.14 -3.29 6.75
C ILE A 150 -3.51 -2.50 5.60
N TRP A 151 -2.61 -3.14 4.87
CA TRP A 151 -2.06 -2.67 3.62
C TRP A 151 -2.75 -3.38 2.45
N VAL A 152 -3.35 -2.58 1.54
CA VAL A 152 -4.07 -3.10 0.36
C VAL A 152 -3.29 -2.72 -0.88
N ASP A 153 -2.57 -3.67 -1.46
CA ASP A 153 -1.73 -3.53 -2.64
C ASP A 153 -1.80 -4.79 -3.55
N GLY A 154 -2.99 -5.38 -3.61
CA GLY A 154 -3.28 -6.56 -4.43
C GLY A 154 -3.67 -6.19 -5.86
N ALA A 155 -4.85 -6.61 -6.29
CA ALA A 155 -5.40 -6.23 -7.59
C ALA A 155 -5.96 -4.82 -7.55
N HIS A 156 -5.56 -3.95 -8.50
CA HIS A 156 -5.95 -2.54 -8.50
C HIS A 156 -7.22 -2.24 -9.29
N GLY A 157 -7.78 -3.25 -9.97
CA GLY A 157 -8.93 -3.13 -10.86
C GLY A 157 -10.24 -3.63 -10.27
N TYR A 158 -11.33 -3.29 -10.96
CA TYR A 158 -12.65 -3.84 -10.70
C TYR A 158 -12.74 -5.30 -11.21
N PRO A 159 -13.39 -6.22 -10.50
CA PRO A 159 -14.07 -6.04 -9.20
C PRO A 159 -13.15 -6.31 -7.99
N VAL A 160 -12.00 -6.98 -8.16
CA VAL A 160 -11.19 -7.53 -7.08
C VAL A 160 -10.72 -6.45 -6.11
N GLY A 161 -10.19 -5.34 -6.59
CA GLY A 161 -9.76 -4.24 -5.72
C GLY A 161 -10.88 -3.67 -4.86
N CYS A 162 -12.11 -3.57 -5.41
CA CYS A 162 -13.26 -3.13 -4.63
C CYS A 162 -13.60 -4.13 -3.50
N ILE A 163 -13.53 -5.42 -3.80
CA ILE A 163 -13.81 -6.50 -2.84
C ILE A 163 -12.73 -6.52 -1.75
N ASP A 164 -11.45 -6.36 -2.12
CA ASP A 164 -10.33 -6.28 -1.18
C ASP A 164 -10.53 -5.15 -0.18
N LEU A 165 -10.94 -3.97 -0.66
CA LEU A 165 -11.21 -2.83 0.21
C LEU A 165 -12.39 -3.08 1.15
N ILE A 166 -13.51 -3.62 0.65
CA ILE A 166 -14.70 -3.94 1.46
C ILE A 166 -14.38 -5.00 2.51
N ASN A 167 -13.67 -6.06 2.12
CA ASN A 167 -13.22 -7.09 3.05
C ASN A 167 -12.28 -6.51 4.11
N SER A 168 -11.36 -5.61 3.72
CA SER A 168 -10.46 -4.94 4.66
C SER A 168 -11.23 -4.13 5.70
N ILE A 169 -12.25 -3.37 5.30
CA ILE A 169 -13.11 -2.61 6.22
C ILE A 169 -13.86 -3.56 7.18
N LYS A 170 -14.34 -4.69 6.68
CA LYS A 170 -15.04 -5.70 7.49
C LYS A 170 -14.13 -6.29 8.59
N ILE A 171 -12.85 -6.55 8.27
CA ILE A 171 -11.89 -7.18 9.17
C ILE A 171 -11.00 -6.18 9.92
N LEU A 172 -11.22 -4.89 9.76
CA LEU A 172 -10.53 -3.86 10.51
C LEU A 172 -11.04 -3.80 11.96
N ASN A 173 -10.12 -3.69 12.92
CA ASN A 173 -10.44 -3.41 14.33
C ASN A 173 -11.01 -1.98 14.48
N PRO A 174 -11.78 -1.69 15.55
CA PRO A 174 -12.06 -0.33 15.96
C PRO A 174 -10.75 0.47 16.09
N ASN A 175 -10.73 1.71 15.61
CA ASN A 175 -9.53 2.58 15.54
C ASN A 175 -8.39 2.06 14.65
N GLY A 176 -8.57 0.95 13.93
CA GLY A 176 -7.62 0.45 12.95
C GLY A 176 -7.47 1.39 11.75
N ILE A 177 -6.42 1.14 10.97
CA ILE A 177 -6.06 1.93 9.80
C ILE A 177 -5.93 1.02 8.58
N ILE A 178 -6.50 1.44 7.44
CA ILE A 178 -6.20 0.86 6.14
C ILE A 178 -5.39 1.86 5.35
N ILE A 179 -4.29 1.39 4.75
CA ILE A 179 -3.55 2.11 3.72
C ILE A 179 -3.77 1.37 2.41
N CYS A 180 -4.28 2.06 1.41
CA CYS A 180 -4.54 1.49 0.09
C CYS A 180 -3.64 2.13 -0.95
N ASP A 181 -2.97 1.31 -1.75
CA ASP A 181 -2.03 1.75 -2.78
C ASP A 181 -2.70 2.03 -4.12
N ASP A 182 -1.93 2.66 -4.99
CA ASP A 182 -2.21 2.87 -6.42
C ASP A 182 -3.56 3.50 -6.75
N ILE A 183 -3.97 4.50 -5.95
CA ILE A 183 -5.23 5.22 -6.17
C ILE A 183 -5.11 6.17 -7.36
N TRP A 184 -5.92 5.97 -8.37
CA TRP A 184 -6.09 6.87 -9.50
C TRP A 184 -7.34 7.75 -9.34
N LYS A 185 -7.14 9.08 -9.24
CA LYS A 185 -8.25 10.05 -9.15
C LYS A 185 -8.70 10.55 -10.52
N ASN A 186 -7.77 10.83 -11.41
CA ASN A 186 -7.95 11.59 -12.64
C ASN A 186 -7.61 10.77 -13.89
N ASN A 187 -7.98 9.48 -13.90
CA ASN A 187 -7.81 8.68 -15.10
C ASN A 187 -8.91 9.04 -16.10
N GLU A 188 -8.57 9.85 -17.09
CA GLU A 188 -9.44 10.17 -18.23
C GLU A 188 -9.45 9.06 -19.28
N ASN A 189 -8.47 8.17 -19.26
CA ASN A 189 -8.44 7.02 -20.14
C ASN A 189 -9.50 6.01 -19.70
N LYS A 190 -10.41 5.70 -20.59
CA LYS A 190 -11.44 4.68 -20.43
C LYS A 190 -10.88 3.24 -20.41
N SER A 191 -9.57 3.08 -20.22
CA SER A 191 -8.95 1.77 -20.15
C SER A 191 -9.31 1.14 -18.80
N GLU A 192 -10.12 0.11 -18.84
CA GLU A 192 -10.44 -0.75 -17.69
C GLU A 192 -9.29 -1.68 -17.32
N ARG A 193 -8.06 -1.32 -17.69
CA ARG A 193 -6.89 -2.12 -17.36
C ARG A 193 -6.75 -2.19 -15.84
N LEU A 194 -6.46 -3.38 -15.34
CA LEU A 194 -6.26 -3.71 -13.93
C LEU A 194 -5.39 -2.69 -13.16
N TYR A 195 -4.47 -2.01 -13.84
CA TYR A 195 -3.50 -1.10 -13.24
C TYR A 195 -3.88 0.39 -13.33
N ASP A 196 -4.87 0.73 -14.15
CA ASP A 196 -5.25 2.12 -14.44
C ASP A 196 -6.70 2.41 -14.03
N SER A 197 -7.29 1.54 -13.24
CA SER A 197 -8.68 1.63 -12.84
C SER A 197 -8.89 2.66 -11.73
N ARG A 198 -9.99 3.40 -11.81
CA ARG A 198 -10.48 4.26 -10.73
C ARG A 198 -11.28 3.50 -9.66
N ALA A 199 -11.30 2.18 -9.72
CA ALA A 199 -12.14 1.34 -8.88
C ALA A 199 -11.97 1.63 -7.38
N TYR A 200 -10.74 1.71 -6.89
CA TYR A 200 -10.47 2.08 -5.50
C TYR A 200 -10.98 3.48 -5.16
N PHE A 201 -10.66 4.47 -6.00
CA PHE A 201 -11.09 5.84 -5.75
C PHE A 201 -12.62 5.94 -5.68
N GLN A 202 -13.32 5.35 -6.65
CA GLN A 202 -14.79 5.35 -6.68
C GLN A 202 -15.39 4.65 -5.48
N THR A 203 -14.86 3.49 -5.09
CA THR A 203 -15.30 2.76 -3.90
C THR A 203 -15.11 3.59 -2.62
N ILE A 204 -13.94 4.21 -2.45
CA ILE A 204 -13.64 5.07 -1.30
C ILE A 204 -14.61 6.26 -1.25
N GLU A 205 -14.87 6.94 -2.36
CA GLU A 205 -15.79 8.09 -2.39
C GLU A 205 -17.22 7.69 -2.04
N VAL A 206 -17.71 6.54 -2.54
CA VAL A 206 -19.03 6.02 -2.16
C VAL A 206 -19.10 5.75 -0.65
N LEU A 207 -18.15 5.01 -0.11
CA LEU A 207 -18.11 4.66 1.32
C LEU A 207 -17.99 5.90 2.23
N LYS A 208 -17.26 6.92 1.78
CA LYS A 208 -17.13 8.19 2.48
C LYS A 208 -18.42 8.99 2.47
N ASN A 209 -19.10 9.07 1.32
CA ASN A 209 -20.39 9.75 1.19
C ASN A 209 -21.47 9.10 2.07
N GLU A 210 -21.44 7.78 2.18
CA GLU A 210 -22.31 7.00 3.08
C GLU A 210 -21.87 7.05 4.56
N LYS A 211 -20.82 7.83 4.87
CA LYS A 211 -20.27 7.99 6.23
C LYS A 211 -19.79 6.65 6.88
N ILE A 212 -19.47 5.64 6.08
CA ILE A 212 -18.93 4.37 6.56
C ILE A 212 -17.47 4.52 6.95
N ILE A 213 -16.72 5.34 6.20
CA ILE A 213 -15.30 5.61 6.41
C ILE A 213 -14.99 7.11 6.36
N ASN A 214 -13.87 7.48 6.98
CA ASN A 214 -13.12 8.69 6.68
C ASN A 214 -11.87 8.35 5.86
N SER A 215 -11.52 9.19 4.90
CA SER A 215 -10.33 8.97 4.08
C SER A 215 -9.59 10.26 3.76
N LYS A 216 -8.26 10.14 3.69
CA LYS A 216 -7.35 11.17 3.22
C LYS A 216 -6.44 10.57 2.14
N PHE A 217 -6.16 11.36 1.12
CA PHE A 217 -5.25 10.94 0.05
C PHE A 217 -3.91 11.67 0.17
N LEU A 218 -2.83 10.90 0.13
CA LEU A 218 -1.46 11.37 0.09
C LEU A 218 -0.86 11.11 -1.28
N TYR A 219 0.15 11.87 -1.67
CA TYR A 219 0.89 11.53 -2.90
C TYR A 219 1.65 10.21 -2.73
N LYS A 220 1.54 9.32 -3.71
CA LYS A 220 2.30 8.06 -3.70
C LYS A 220 3.79 8.31 -3.91
N ARG A 221 4.14 9.27 -4.79
CA ARG A 221 5.53 9.64 -5.13
C ARG A 221 5.63 11.14 -5.32
N LEU A 222 6.80 11.71 -5.00
CA LEU A 222 7.01 13.15 -5.06
C LEU A 222 7.90 13.60 -6.23
N GLU A 223 8.45 12.69 -7.03
CA GLU A 223 9.33 13.04 -8.14
C GLU A 223 8.57 13.61 -9.34
N ALA A 224 9.23 14.49 -10.11
CA ALA A 224 8.67 15.16 -11.28
C ALA A 224 8.05 14.20 -12.30
N ARG A 225 8.72 13.10 -12.61
CA ARG A 225 8.27 12.11 -13.60
C ARG A 225 6.90 11.49 -13.27
N PHE A 226 6.50 11.47 -12.01
CA PHE A 226 5.21 10.93 -11.56
C PHE A 226 4.15 12.00 -11.35
N ASN A 227 4.55 13.30 -11.33
CA ASN A 227 3.67 14.40 -10.99
C ASN A 227 3.59 15.47 -12.06
N SER A 228 4.32 15.31 -13.17
CA SER A 228 4.32 16.25 -14.30
C SER A 228 2.93 16.42 -14.94
N SER A 229 2.08 15.40 -14.84
CA SER A 229 0.68 15.47 -15.25
C SER A 229 -0.23 14.96 -14.15
N LYS A 230 -1.36 15.68 -13.92
CA LYS A 230 -2.39 15.22 -12.98
C LYS A 230 -2.98 13.87 -13.39
N GLN A 231 -3.02 13.57 -14.68
CA GLN A 231 -3.56 12.34 -15.25
C GLN A 231 -2.78 11.09 -14.80
N TYR A 232 -1.46 11.20 -14.61
CA TYR A 232 -0.61 10.06 -14.24
C TYR A 232 -0.29 10.00 -12.75
N ARG A 233 -0.83 10.93 -11.98
CA ARG A 233 -0.55 11.02 -10.55
C ARG A 233 -1.30 9.96 -9.77
N LYS A 234 -0.56 9.15 -9.04
CA LYS A 234 -1.09 8.16 -8.10
C LYS A 234 -1.04 8.67 -6.66
N TYR A 235 -1.96 8.13 -5.88
CA TYR A 235 -2.10 8.46 -4.47
C TYR A 235 -2.10 7.20 -3.62
N LEU A 236 -1.84 7.40 -2.32
CA LEU A 236 -2.15 6.47 -1.25
C LEU A 236 -3.45 6.94 -0.61
N ALA A 237 -4.32 6.03 -0.20
CA ALA A 237 -5.45 6.37 0.65
C ALA A 237 -5.20 5.91 2.08
N PHE A 238 -5.26 6.84 3.01
CA PHE A 238 -5.32 6.57 4.44
C PHE A 238 -6.79 6.54 4.86
N ILE A 239 -7.25 5.43 5.42
CA ILE A 239 -8.66 5.16 5.65
C ILE A 239 -8.86 4.73 7.10
N LYS A 240 -9.86 5.30 7.75
CA LYS A 240 -10.38 4.86 9.05
C LYS A 240 -11.86 4.57 8.95
N LYS A 241 -12.31 3.56 9.67
CA LYS A 241 -13.74 3.31 9.83
C LYS A 241 -14.35 4.37 10.72
N ASN A 242 -15.56 4.81 10.40
CA ASN A 242 -16.31 5.67 11.32
C ASN A 242 -16.86 4.81 12.46
N ASP A 243 -16.83 5.35 13.67
CA ASP A 243 -17.56 4.78 14.80
C ASP A 243 -19.05 5.08 14.57
N ASN A 244 -19.84 4.04 14.33
CA ASN A 244 -21.30 4.10 14.31
C ASN A 244 -21.85 3.73 15.68
#